data_094269ba1f71a3341b3e7a26852f46ac
#
_entry.id   094269ba1f71a3341b3e7a26852f46ac
#
_cell.length_a   1.000
_cell.length_b   1.000
_cell.length_c   1.000
_cell.angle_alpha   90.00
_cell.angle_beta   90.00
_cell.angle_gamma   90.00
#
_symmetry.space_group_name_H-M   'P 1'
#
loop_
_entity.id
_entity.type
_entity.pdbx_description
1 polymer ?
#
loop_
_entity_poly.entity_id
_entity_poly.type
_entity_poly.pdbx_seq_one_letter_code
_entity_poly.pdbx_strand_id
1 'polypeptide(L)'
;MREYACVFSEDEEEGRLAELLLRERFAETHLLTAYDDFIARNAAVAVFDLDTVLPPADLSSRVITFGRKATDANPYPFLLRPYPVAAMRALIGNGTNSDTQKTGFYLSKKDRTAEVDGEKISFSKQEYALLLRLYEANGEKVSREELLNALFSDRTEENLNVYIHYLRKKLEKGGRRLIFSYRGEGYALIFYGEKANRG
;
A
#
# COMPACT_ATOMS: atom_id res chain seq x y z
N MET A 1 -18.89 18.13 -13.28
CA MET A 1 -17.62 18.37 -12.54
C MET A 1 -16.55 17.62 -13.31
N ARG A 2 -15.49 18.26 -13.78
CA ARG A 2 -14.39 17.54 -14.46
C ARG A 2 -13.64 16.76 -13.41
N GLU A 3 -13.57 15.43 -13.53
CA GLU A 3 -12.76 14.59 -12.67
C GLU A 3 -11.32 14.64 -13.19
N TYR A 4 -10.48 15.41 -12.53
CA TYR A 4 -9.06 15.44 -12.78
C TYR A 4 -8.28 14.82 -11.60
N ALA A 5 -7.03 14.44 -11.87
CA ALA A 5 -6.09 13.99 -10.85
C ALA A 5 -4.84 14.88 -10.86
N CYS A 6 -4.13 14.93 -9.74
CA CYS A 6 -2.89 15.70 -9.64
C CYS A 6 -1.78 14.92 -8.95
N VAL A 7 -0.54 15.29 -9.28
CA VAL A 7 0.68 14.79 -8.65
C VAL A 7 1.47 16.00 -8.14
N PHE A 8 1.96 15.91 -6.91
CA PHE A 8 2.84 16.88 -6.30
C PHE A 8 4.22 16.23 -6.07
N SER A 9 5.21 16.65 -6.85
CA SER A 9 6.59 16.20 -6.76
C SER A 9 7.54 17.24 -7.35
N GLU A 10 8.62 17.59 -6.63
CA GLU A 10 9.72 18.38 -7.19
C GLU A 10 10.65 17.53 -8.07
N ASP A 11 10.59 16.21 -7.93
CA ASP A 11 11.28 15.26 -8.80
C ASP A 11 10.43 15.02 -10.06
N GLU A 12 10.87 15.62 -11.18
CA GLU A 12 10.11 15.59 -12.43
C GLU A 12 9.97 14.18 -13.01
N GLU A 13 10.99 13.32 -12.89
CA GLU A 13 10.96 11.97 -13.43
C GLU A 13 9.96 11.09 -12.66
N GLU A 14 10.03 11.12 -11.35
CA GLU A 14 9.12 10.38 -10.47
C GLU A 14 7.69 10.92 -10.54
N GLY A 15 7.53 12.24 -10.57
CA GLY A 15 6.23 12.87 -10.75
C GLY A 15 5.59 12.50 -12.09
N ARG A 16 6.34 12.45 -13.18
CA ARG A 16 5.86 12.00 -14.50
C ARG A 16 5.46 10.54 -14.52
N LEU A 17 6.19 9.67 -13.83
CA LEU A 17 5.81 8.26 -13.73
C LEU A 17 4.46 8.10 -13.04
N ALA A 18 4.25 8.79 -11.91
CA ALA A 18 2.96 8.79 -11.22
C ALA A 18 1.84 9.41 -12.08
N GLU A 19 2.13 10.50 -12.77
CA GLU A 19 1.19 11.15 -13.71
C GLU A 19 0.76 10.23 -14.85
N LEU A 20 1.70 9.51 -15.48
CA LEU A 20 1.40 8.55 -16.53
C LEU A 20 0.42 7.46 -16.08
N LEU A 21 0.57 7.00 -14.85
CA LEU A 21 -0.35 6.00 -14.28
C LEU A 21 -1.74 6.59 -14.01
N LEU A 22 -1.83 7.87 -13.64
CA LEU A 22 -3.10 8.57 -13.48
C LEU A 22 -3.80 8.78 -14.84
N ARG A 23 -3.06 9.06 -15.90
CA ARG A 23 -3.59 9.24 -17.28
C ARG A 23 -4.26 7.97 -17.84
N GLU A 24 -3.96 6.80 -17.32
CA GLU A 24 -4.67 5.57 -17.67
C GLU A 24 -6.15 5.64 -17.27
N ARG A 25 -6.53 6.51 -16.31
CA ARG A 25 -7.88 6.60 -15.75
C ARG A 25 -8.52 7.98 -15.84
N PHE A 26 -7.73 9.05 -15.76
CA PHE A 26 -8.20 10.42 -15.75
C PHE A 26 -7.83 11.11 -17.06
N ALA A 27 -8.81 11.74 -17.70
CA ALA A 27 -8.58 12.47 -18.95
C ALA A 27 -7.75 13.75 -18.74
N GLU A 28 -7.79 14.31 -17.54
CA GLU A 28 -7.06 15.51 -17.15
C GLU A 28 -6.18 15.21 -15.93
N THR A 29 -4.88 15.49 -16.06
CA THR A 29 -3.90 15.29 -14.98
C THR A 29 -2.97 16.48 -14.89
N HIS A 30 -2.57 16.84 -13.68
CA HIS A 30 -1.67 17.95 -13.41
C HIS A 30 -0.45 17.45 -12.63
N LEU A 31 0.75 17.73 -13.12
CA LEU A 31 1.99 17.57 -12.36
C LEU A 31 2.43 18.93 -11.84
N LEU A 32 2.59 19.07 -10.54
CA LEU A 32 2.93 20.29 -9.84
C LEU A 32 4.18 20.08 -8.99
N THR A 33 5.10 21.04 -9.03
CA THR A 33 6.33 21.02 -8.25
C THR A 33 6.16 21.62 -6.85
N ALA A 34 5.02 22.27 -6.59
CA ALA A 34 4.70 22.83 -5.29
C ALA A 34 3.25 22.52 -4.92
N TYR A 35 2.95 22.49 -3.62
CA TYR A 35 1.61 22.28 -3.13
C TYR A 35 0.67 23.42 -3.53
N ASP A 36 -0.49 23.06 -4.09
CA ASP A 36 -1.60 23.95 -4.38
C ASP A 36 -2.87 23.40 -3.73
N ASP A 37 -3.37 24.12 -2.71
CA ASP A 37 -4.51 23.70 -1.89
C ASP A 37 -5.81 23.61 -2.71
N PHE A 38 -6.04 24.55 -3.63
CA PHE A 38 -7.25 24.53 -4.45
C PHE A 38 -7.26 23.33 -5.41
N ILE A 39 -6.14 23.07 -6.08
CA ILE A 39 -6.01 21.93 -6.99
C ILE A 39 -6.10 20.63 -6.22
N ALA A 40 -5.39 20.49 -5.09
CA ALA A 40 -5.41 19.29 -4.28
C ALA A 40 -6.81 18.94 -3.76
N ARG A 41 -7.55 19.91 -3.23
CA ARG A 41 -8.89 19.69 -2.64
C ARG A 41 -9.97 19.38 -3.67
N ASN A 42 -9.82 19.84 -4.90
CA ASN A 42 -10.80 19.63 -5.97
C ASN A 42 -10.44 18.45 -6.91
N ALA A 43 -9.29 17.82 -6.72
CA ALA A 43 -8.90 16.63 -7.47
C ALA A 43 -9.71 15.40 -7.03
N ALA A 44 -10.02 14.51 -7.97
CA ALA A 44 -10.57 13.19 -7.66
C ALA A 44 -9.52 12.30 -6.96
N VAL A 45 -8.25 12.44 -7.36
CA VAL A 45 -7.09 11.79 -6.72
C VAL A 45 -5.93 12.78 -6.67
N ALA A 46 -5.31 12.93 -5.50
CA ALA A 46 -4.09 13.69 -5.30
C ALA A 46 -2.95 12.76 -4.87
N VAL A 47 -1.86 12.75 -5.61
CA VAL A 47 -0.69 11.90 -5.34
C VAL A 47 0.45 12.78 -4.87
N PHE A 48 1.10 12.43 -3.76
CA PHE A 48 2.19 13.19 -3.17
C PHE A 48 3.48 12.38 -3.08
N ASP A 49 4.54 12.97 -3.55
CA ASP A 49 5.90 12.54 -3.29
C ASP A 49 6.37 13.08 -1.94
N LEU A 50 6.38 12.24 -0.91
CA LEU A 50 6.75 12.66 0.45
C LEU A 50 8.23 13.00 0.62
N ASP A 51 9.08 12.67 -0.34
CA ASP A 51 10.48 13.08 -0.31
C ASP A 51 10.63 14.57 -0.65
N THR A 52 9.62 15.19 -1.28
CA THR A 52 9.67 16.57 -1.77
C THR A 52 8.49 17.43 -1.32
N VAL A 53 7.26 16.90 -1.30
CA VAL A 53 6.05 17.68 -0.99
C VAL A 53 5.19 16.95 0.04
N LEU A 54 4.92 17.57 1.18
CA LEU A 54 4.07 17.00 2.22
C LEU A 54 2.60 17.44 2.05
N PRO A 55 1.64 16.47 2.08
CA PRO A 55 0.22 16.80 2.09
C PRO A 55 -0.22 17.32 3.46
N PRO A 56 -1.19 18.26 3.54
CA PRO A 56 -1.87 18.55 4.78
C PRO A 56 -2.70 17.34 5.26
N ALA A 57 -2.87 17.20 6.57
CA ALA A 57 -3.53 16.04 7.17
C ALA A 57 -5.06 16.00 6.94
N ASP A 58 -5.66 17.10 6.48
CA ASP A 58 -7.12 17.30 6.39
C ASP A 58 -7.65 17.37 4.95
N LEU A 59 -6.93 16.80 3.97
CA LEU A 59 -7.41 16.78 2.59
C LEU A 59 -8.65 15.90 2.46
N SER A 60 -9.69 16.46 1.87
CA SER A 60 -10.96 15.76 1.56
C SER A 60 -10.90 14.94 0.27
N SER A 61 -9.92 15.20 -0.60
CA SER A 61 -9.67 14.41 -1.78
C SER A 61 -9.07 13.04 -1.42
N ARG A 62 -9.17 12.10 -2.35
CA ARG A 62 -8.46 10.84 -2.20
C ARG A 62 -6.96 11.05 -2.37
N VAL A 63 -6.21 10.80 -1.32
CA VAL A 63 -4.76 11.01 -1.29
C VAL A 63 -4.02 9.70 -1.37
N ILE A 64 -2.97 9.65 -2.17
CA ILE A 64 -1.99 8.58 -2.27
C ILE A 64 -0.62 9.21 -2.04
N THR A 65 0.23 8.58 -1.25
CA THR A 65 1.57 9.08 -1.00
C THR A 65 2.62 8.05 -1.38
N PHE A 66 3.80 8.49 -1.81
CA PHE A 66 4.95 7.64 -2.06
C PHE A 66 6.25 8.34 -1.65
N GLY A 67 7.34 7.59 -1.47
CA GLY A 67 8.63 8.15 -1.07
C GLY A 67 9.61 7.08 -0.59
N ARG A 68 10.79 7.50 -0.16
CA ARG A 68 11.85 6.60 0.35
C ARG A 68 11.64 6.21 1.80
N LYS A 69 10.86 7.01 2.54
CA LYS A 69 10.59 6.77 3.95
C LYS A 69 9.17 7.22 4.30
N ALA A 70 8.43 6.34 4.98
CA ALA A 70 7.18 6.72 5.59
C ALA A 70 7.42 7.67 6.76
N THR A 71 6.55 8.66 6.94
CA THR A 71 6.55 9.51 8.13
C THR A 71 5.43 9.07 9.06
N ASP A 72 5.69 9.03 10.37
CA ASP A 72 4.70 8.63 11.38
C ASP A 72 3.46 9.54 11.39
N ALA A 73 3.60 10.76 10.88
CA ALA A 73 2.53 11.75 10.77
C ALA A 73 1.69 11.63 9.48
N ASN A 74 2.04 10.73 8.55
CA ASN A 74 1.31 10.59 7.30
C ASN A 74 0.04 9.74 7.49
N PRO A 75 -1.18 10.31 7.40
CA PRO A 75 -2.42 9.57 7.57
C PRO A 75 -2.88 8.84 6.30
N TYR A 76 -2.16 9.00 5.19
CA TYR A 76 -2.59 8.52 3.87
C TYR A 76 -1.90 7.23 3.46
N PRO A 77 -2.49 6.45 2.52
CA PRO A 77 -1.84 5.29 1.91
C PRO A 77 -0.47 5.65 1.36
N PHE A 78 0.55 4.87 1.72
CA PHE A 78 1.94 5.12 1.37
C PHE A 78 2.55 3.96 0.57
N LEU A 79 3.31 4.29 -0.47
CA LEU A 79 4.10 3.37 -1.26
C LEU A 79 5.59 3.65 -1.06
N LEU A 80 6.32 2.66 -0.52
CA LEU A 80 7.77 2.76 -0.35
C LEU A 80 8.47 2.58 -1.70
N ARG A 81 9.40 3.49 -2.02
CA ARG A 81 10.26 3.38 -3.22
C ARG A 81 11.36 2.34 -3.03
N PRO A 82 11.70 1.57 -4.08
CA PRO A 82 11.00 1.46 -5.36
C PRO A 82 9.69 0.66 -5.22
N TYR A 83 8.57 1.21 -5.66
CA TYR A 83 7.28 0.53 -5.60
C TYR A 83 6.92 -0.15 -6.92
N PRO A 84 6.21 -1.31 -6.90
CA PRO A 84 5.70 -1.91 -8.12
C PRO A 84 4.62 -1.02 -8.75
N VAL A 85 4.70 -0.81 -10.06
CA VAL A 85 3.68 -0.06 -10.83
C VAL A 85 2.26 -0.58 -10.56
N ALA A 86 2.12 -1.91 -10.39
CA ALA A 86 0.85 -2.53 -10.04
C ALA A 86 0.27 -2.07 -8.69
N ALA A 87 1.12 -1.69 -7.72
CA ALA A 87 0.66 -1.16 -6.44
C ALA A 87 0.06 0.24 -6.60
N MET A 88 0.71 1.11 -7.34
CA MET A 88 0.18 2.45 -7.65
C MET A 88 -1.13 2.35 -8.44
N ARG A 89 -1.20 1.48 -9.47
CA ARG A 89 -2.44 1.24 -10.23
C ARG A 89 -3.58 0.74 -9.35
N ALA A 90 -3.30 -0.16 -8.41
CA ALA A 90 -4.31 -0.65 -7.47
C ALA A 90 -4.85 0.49 -6.60
N LEU A 91 -3.97 1.37 -6.12
CA LEU A 91 -4.37 2.56 -5.36
C LEU A 91 -5.20 3.53 -6.20
N ILE A 92 -4.81 3.80 -7.43
CA ILE A 92 -5.54 4.68 -8.35
C ILE A 92 -6.90 4.04 -8.72
N GLY A 93 -6.94 2.72 -8.93
CA GLY A 93 -8.10 1.97 -9.44
C GLY A 93 -9.27 1.82 -8.45
N ASN A 94 -9.01 1.81 -7.15
CA ASN A 94 -9.99 1.47 -6.10
C ASN A 94 -10.93 2.62 -5.69
N GLY A 95 -11.28 3.55 -6.56
CA GLY A 95 -12.10 4.69 -6.19
C GLY A 95 -13.36 4.92 -6.98
N THR A 96 -14.49 4.56 -6.42
CA THR A 96 -15.73 5.35 -6.51
C THR A 96 -16.01 5.95 -5.15
N ASN A 97 -16.19 7.28 -5.11
CA ASN A 97 -16.63 8.01 -3.91
C ASN A 97 -18.02 7.54 -3.50
N SER A 98 -18.14 6.52 -2.68
CA SER A 98 -19.31 6.32 -1.81
C SER A 98 -19.20 5.18 -0.82
N ASP A 99 -18.09 4.44 -0.80
CA ASP A 99 -17.81 3.58 0.34
C ASP A 99 -16.37 3.82 0.79
N THR A 100 -16.19 4.72 1.73
CA THR A 100 -15.08 4.66 2.67
C THR A 100 -15.30 3.41 3.52
N GLN A 101 -15.30 2.25 2.90
CA GLN A 101 -14.98 1.04 3.61
C GLN A 101 -13.54 1.25 4.06
N LYS A 102 -13.39 1.56 5.34
CA LYS A 102 -12.14 1.45 6.08
C LYS A 102 -11.61 0.06 5.75
N THR A 103 -10.70 -0.03 4.79
CA THR A 103 -9.96 -1.25 4.52
C THR A 103 -9.01 -1.44 5.69
N GLY A 104 -9.61 -1.77 6.84
CA GLY A 104 -8.89 -2.02 8.06
C GLY A 104 -8.21 -3.37 7.92
N PHE A 105 -6.90 -3.37 7.80
CA PHE A 105 -6.12 -4.59 8.02
C PHE A 105 -5.80 -4.65 9.52
N TYR A 106 -6.44 -5.57 10.22
CA TYR A 106 -6.18 -5.83 11.63
C TYR A 106 -5.61 -7.22 11.83
N LEU A 107 -4.48 -7.35 12.52
CA LEU A 107 -3.85 -8.62 12.85
C LEU A 107 -4.02 -8.94 14.33
N SER A 108 -4.72 -10.04 14.65
CA SER A 108 -4.85 -10.52 16.02
C SER A 108 -3.67 -11.42 16.40
N LYS A 109 -2.83 -10.95 17.31
CA LYS A 109 -1.70 -11.76 17.82
C LYS A 109 -2.15 -12.96 18.63
N LYS A 110 -3.33 -12.90 19.26
CA LYS A 110 -3.86 -13.94 20.13
C LYS A 110 -4.40 -15.14 19.35
N ASP A 111 -5.14 -14.86 18.26
CA ASP A 111 -5.93 -15.89 17.58
C ASP A 111 -5.35 -16.34 16.24
N ARG A 112 -4.21 -15.79 15.82
CA ARG A 112 -3.61 -16.01 14.50
C ARG A 112 -4.61 -15.75 13.37
N THR A 113 -5.34 -14.65 13.49
CA THR A 113 -6.30 -14.19 12.48
C THR A 113 -5.96 -12.79 12.01
N ALA A 114 -6.34 -12.48 10.78
CA ALA A 114 -6.44 -11.10 10.33
C ALA A 114 -7.89 -10.78 9.97
N GLU A 115 -8.27 -9.55 10.17
CA GLU A 115 -9.50 -8.99 9.64
C GLU A 115 -9.15 -8.07 8.47
N VAL A 116 -9.72 -8.33 7.31
CA VAL A 116 -9.50 -7.57 6.09
C VAL A 116 -10.85 -7.22 5.52
N ASP A 117 -11.18 -5.94 5.46
CA ASP A 117 -12.49 -5.44 5.01
C ASP A 117 -13.68 -6.06 5.78
N GLY A 118 -13.51 -6.31 7.09
CA GLY A 118 -14.51 -6.95 7.92
C GLY A 118 -14.56 -8.49 7.81
N GLU A 119 -13.79 -9.09 6.88
CA GLU A 119 -13.67 -10.56 6.76
C GLU A 119 -12.57 -11.08 7.69
N LYS A 120 -12.94 -11.94 8.64
CA LYS A 120 -11.99 -12.60 9.54
C LYS A 120 -11.36 -13.83 8.88
N ILE A 121 -10.04 -13.82 8.75
CA ILE A 121 -9.26 -14.86 8.06
C ILE A 121 -8.32 -15.52 9.06
N SER A 122 -8.32 -16.86 9.10
CA SER A 122 -7.45 -17.67 9.96
C SER A 122 -6.22 -18.19 9.22
N PHE A 123 -5.10 -18.24 9.93
CA PHE A 123 -3.81 -18.66 9.37
C PHE A 123 -3.23 -19.84 10.15
N SER A 124 -2.51 -20.72 9.45
CA SER A 124 -1.64 -21.70 10.07
C SER A 124 -0.49 -21.00 10.83
N LYS A 125 0.24 -21.74 11.65
CA LYS A 125 1.37 -21.20 12.42
C LYS A 125 2.43 -20.58 11.52
N GLN A 126 2.76 -21.22 10.40
CA GLN A 126 3.77 -20.75 9.44
C GLN A 126 3.28 -19.52 8.63
N GLU A 127 2.07 -19.59 8.09
CA GLU A 127 1.45 -18.48 7.40
C GLU A 127 1.38 -17.23 8.29
N TYR A 128 0.97 -17.42 9.54
CA TYR A 128 0.87 -16.31 10.50
C TYR A 128 2.23 -15.71 10.82
N ALA A 129 3.28 -16.52 11.00
CA ALA A 129 4.63 -16.04 11.28
C ALA A 129 5.15 -15.14 10.14
N LEU A 130 4.97 -15.55 8.88
CA LEU A 130 5.31 -14.74 7.72
C LEU A 130 4.47 -13.47 7.64
N LEU A 131 3.16 -13.60 7.83
CA LEU A 131 2.25 -12.46 7.80
C LEU A 131 2.60 -11.43 8.88
N LEU A 132 2.90 -11.89 10.10
CA LEU A 132 3.30 -11.02 11.21
C LEU A 132 4.58 -10.26 10.88
N ARG A 133 5.60 -10.94 10.32
CA ARG A 133 6.86 -10.29 9.94
C ARG A 133 6.67 -9.22 8.87
N LEU A 134 5.86 -9.53 7.84
CA LEU A 134 5.48 -8.57 6.80
C LEU A 134 4.66 -7.39 7.36
N TYR A 135 3.76 -7.68 8.29
CA TYR A 135 2.93 -6.65 8.94
C TYR A 135 3.75 -5.70 9.83
N GLU A 136 4.70 -6.24 10.59
CA GLU A 136 5.61 -5.45 11.45
C GLU A 136 6.51 -4.52 10.64
N ALA A 137 6.89 -4.94 9.43
CA ALA A 137 7.68 -4.14 8.50
C ALA A 137 6.92 -2.91 7.93
N ASN A 138 5.61 -2.80 8.18
CA ASN A 138 4.82 -1.60 7.90
C ASN A 138 4.92 -1.09 6.46
N GLY A 139 4.82 -1.99 5.49
CA GLY A 139 4.96 -1.65 4.06
C GLY A 139 6.39 -1.71 3.53
N GLU A 140 7.38 -1.79 4.41
CA GLU A 140 8.77 -1.97 4.00
C GLU A 140 9.02 -3.37 3.43
N LYS A 141 10.01 -3.45 2.55
CA LYS A 141 10.46 -4.71 1.98
C LYS A 141 11.16 -5.56 3.05
N VAL A 142 10.69 -6.78 3.25
CA VAL A 142 11.33 -7.80 4.06
C VAL A 142 12.11 -8.74 3.15
N SER A 143 13.37 -8.96 3.45
CA SER A 143 14.24 -9.83 2.65
C SER A 143 13.76 -11.29 2.70
N ARG A 144 14.13 -12.07 1.68
CA ARG A 144 13.82 -13.52 1.66
C ARG A 144 14.43 -14.24 2.85
N GLU A 145 15.66 -13.89 3.21
CA GLU A 145 16.38 -14.47 4.36
C GLU A 145 15.64 -14.19 5.68
N GLU A 146 15.19 -12.97 5.92
CA GLU A 146 14.40 -12.63 7.12
C GLU A 146 13.08 -13.39 7.18
N LEU A 147 12.41 -13.58 6.03
CA LEU A 147 11.17 -14.35 5.96
C LEU A 147 11.42 -15.85 6.21
N LEU A 148 12.50 -16.40 5.65
CA LEU A 148 12.91 -17.78 5.94
C LEU A 148 13.22 -17.99 7.43
N ASN A 149 13.86 -17.00 8.07
CA ASN A 149 14.15 -17.04 9.51
C ASN A 149 12.87 -16.93 10.37
N ALA A 150 11.78 -16.36 9.86
CA ALA A 150 10.48 -16.33 10.52
C ALA A 150 9.76 -17.69 10.49
N LEU A 151 10.11 -18.60 9.58
CA LEU A 151 9.55 -19.94 9.51
C LEU A 151 10.08 -20.82 10.67
N PHE A 152 9.21 -21.59 11.28
CA PHE A 152 9.58 -22.49 12.38
C PHE A 152 10.27 -23.78 11.93
N SER A 153 9.96 -24.24 10.70
CA SER A 153 10.49 -25.46 10.08
C SER A 153 10.61 -25.27 8.56
N ASP A 154 11.38 -26.16 7.93
CA ASP A 154 11.51 -26.23 6.47
C ASP A 154 11.82 -24.89 5.82
N ARG A 155 12.92 -24.27 6.23
CA ARG A 155 13.38 -22.94 5.77
C ARG A 155 13.98 -23.01 4.37
N THR A 156 13.19 -23.45 3.40
CA THR A 156 13.59 -23.50 1.99
C THR A 156 12.92 -22.41 1.19
N GLU A 157 13.56 -22.00 0.09
CA GLU A 157 13.02 -21.00 -0.83
C GLU A 157 11.69 -21.46 -1.46
N GLU A 158 11.57 -22.74 -1.75
CA GLU A 158 10.36 -23.35 -2.30
C GLU A 158 9.22 -23.21 -1.32
N ASN A 159 9.46 -23.53 -0.03
CA ASN A 159 8.44 -23.41 1.01
C ASN A 159 8.03 -21.96 1.27
N LEU A 160 8.98 -21.01 1.24
CA LEU A 160 8.65 -19.59 1.32
C LEU A 160 7.68 -19.18 0.22
N ASN A 161 7.97 -19.57 -1.03
CA ASN A 161 7.10 -19.25 -2.17
C ASN A 161 5.70 -19.86 -2.01
N VAL A 162 5.61 -21.10 -1.50
CA VAL A 162 4.33 -21.79 -1.22
C VAL A 162 3.53 -21.05 -0.16
N TYR A 163 4.15 -20.65 0.94
CA TYR A 163 3.45 -19.90 2.00
C TYR A 163 3.03 -18.50 1.55
N ILE A 164 3.86 -17.80 0.77
CA ILE A 164 3.47 -16.53 0.16
C ILE A 164 2.26 -16.73 -0.78
N HIS A 165 2.24 -17.81 -1.55
CA HIS A 165 1.08 -18.15 -2.39
C HIS A 165 -0.19 -18.37 -1.54
N TYR A 166 -0.10 -19.12 -0.43
CA TYR A 166 -1.24 -19.35 0.45
C TYR A 166 -1.72 -18.06 1.13
N LEU A 167 -0.80 -17.19 1.56
CA LEU A 167 -1.15 -15.88 2.09
C LEU A 167 -1.92 -15.05 1.06
N ARG A 168 -1.44 -14.98 -0.18
CA ARG A 168 -2.15 -14.30 -1.27
C ARG A 168 -3.54 -14.87 -1.50
N LYS A 169 -3.64 -16.19 -1.62
CA LYS A 169 -4.93 -16.87 -1.82
C LYS A 169 -5.96 -16.53 -0.74
N LYS A 170 -5.52 -16.32 0.50
CA LYS A 170 -6.39 -15.96 1.63
C LYS A 170 -6.69 -14.47 1.69
N LEU A 171 -5.68 -13.62 1.49
CA LEU A 171 -5.76 -12.18 1.69
C LEU A 171 -6.23 -11.41 0.45
N GLU A 172 -5.90 -11.89 -0.74
CA GLU A 172 -6.09 -11.17 -2.01
C GLU A 172 -7.37 -11.58 -2.74
N LYS A 173 -8.46 -11.83 -2.01
CA LYS A 173 -9.77 -12.09 -2.59
C LYS A 173 -10.38 -10.82 -3.21
N GLY A 174 -11.24 -10.98 -4.19
CA GLY A 174 -11.96 -9.86 -4.81
C GLY A 174 -11.08 -8.90 -5.62
N GLY A 175 -9.91 -9.34 -6.09
CA GLY A 175 -9.03 -8.52 -6.91
C GLY A 175 -8.09 -7.60 -6.11
N ARG A 176 -8.14 -7.64 -4.77
CA ARG A 176 -7.16 -6.96 -3.91
C ARG A 176 -5.76 -7.49 -4.16
N ARG A 177 -4.78 -6.61 -4.03
CA ARG A 177 -3.37 -6.98 -4.01
C ARG A 177 -2.71 -6.38 -2.79
N LEU A 178 -2.23 -7.23 -1.87
CA LEU A 178 -1.65 -6.83 -0.59
C LEU A 178 -0.17 -7.23 -0.47
N ILE A 179 0.24 -8.37 -1.05
CA ILE A 179 1.61 -8.86 -0.97
C ILE A 179 2.33 -8.63 -2.29
N PHE A 180 3.33 -7.75 -2.26
CA PHE A 180 4.14 -7.39 -3.43
C PHE A 180 5.48 -8.13 -3.40
N SER A 181 5.92 -8.60 -4.59
CA SER A 181 7.22 -9.26 -4.76
C SER A 181 8.24 -8.29 -5.32
N TYR A 182 9.39 -8.22 -4.70
CA TYR A 182 10.61 -7.61 -5.22
C TYR A 182 11.51 -8.73 -5.73
N ARG A 183 11.70 -8.80 -7.06
CA ARG A 183 12.33 -9.93 -7.72
C ARG A 183 13.72 -10.21 -7.16
N GLY A 184 13.92 -11.41 -6.61
CA GLY A 184 15.19 -11.85 -6.02
C GLY A 184 15.51 -11.26 -4.64
N GLU A 185 14.75 -10.26 -4.16
CA GLU A 185 15.07 -9.53 -2.94
C GLU A 185 14.15 -9.89 -1.76
N GLY A 186 12.83 -9.91 -1.99
CA GLY A 186 11.90 -10.17 -0.89
C GLY A 186 10.46 -9.83 -1.21
N TYR A 187 9.70 -9.53 -0.16
CA TYR A 187 8.27 -9.23 -0.22
C TYR A 187 7.91 -8.05 0.69
N ALA A 188 6.84 -7.34 0.36
CA ALA A 188 6.23 -6.35 1.23
C ALA A 188 4.73 -6.59 1.35
N LEU A 189 4.16 -6.33 2.51
CA LEU A 189 2.72 -6.27 2.74
C LEU A 189 2.28 -4.82 2.74
N ILE A 190 1.47 -4.45 1.76
CA ILE A 190 0.94 -3.10 1.61
C ILE A 190 -0.58 -3.18 1.80
N PHE A 191 -1.07 -2.52 2.81
CA PHE A 191 -2.50 -2.44 3.10
C PHE A 191 -2.91 -0.98 3.30
N TYR A 192 -4.17 -0.71 3.04
CA TYR A 192 -4.75 0.63 3.07
C TYR A 192 -5.62 0.75 4.32
N GLY A 193 -5.36 1.75 5.14
CA GLY A 193 -6.13 2.02 6.36
C GLY A 193 -5.26 2.09 7.61
N GLU A 194 -5.83 2.63 8.69
CA GLU A 194 -5.15 2.72 9.98
C GLU A 194 -4.80 1.33 10.52
N LYS A 195 -3.60 1.18 11.06
CA LYS A 195 -3.30 0.09 12.00
C LYS A 195 -4.23 0.27 13.19
N ALA A 196 -5.35 -0.42 13.22
CA ALA A 196 -6.18 -0.47 14.42
C ALA A 196 -5.41 -1.28 15.48
N ASN A 197 -4.69 -0.56 16.33
CA ASN A 197 -4.09 -1.11 17.53
C ASN A 197 -5.22 -1.29 18.56
N ARG A 198 -5.92 -2.43 18.51
CA ARG A 198 -6.78 -2.86 19.61
C ARG A 198 -5.93 -3.73 20.52
N GLY A 199 -5.48 -3.12 21.64
CA GLY A 199 -4.74 -3.76 22.70
C GLY A 199 -5.41 -5.02 23.28
#